data_25c26b812f19161cb39135aae22ff143
#
_entry.id   25c26b812f19161cb39135aae22ff143
#
_cell.length_a   1.000
_cell.length_b   1.000
_cell.length_c   1.000
_cell.angle_alpha   90.00
_cell.angle_beta   90.00
_cell.angle_gamma   90.00
#
_symmetry.space_group_name_H-M   'P 1'
#
loop_
_entity.id
_entity.type
_entity.pdbx_description
1 polymer ?
#
loop_
_entity_poly.entity_id
_entity_poly.type
_entity_poly.pdbx_seq_one_letter_code
_entity_poly.pdbx_strand_id
1 'polypeptide(L)'
;MDSKKKNTESKQSSRRRFLQGGAALAGLIAAAGVRTAGGQSGQSLQNIIDKLPPAADPKTRGDYVPEEMVPKEHVWRDPWTGEMMRNDAGDLMVDWTGTPQWETYRKNLRAVGGPRYGNLEKDYRLLGIRSRFVTTARRGGAHPDASGSYAKPIAPDTDKEPFLSIGSPLEDQLGVITPSGLHFMDEHGDVPEIDPREHRLTIFGMVDRPLTLTMEDLMDLPSVSRVHFLDCNSNGTPGYRLRLMPWATAGRIYMEGSCSEWTGVLLSTLLDLAGVQKGARWFYSAAGDEYNQTWSIPIWKAMDDAMVAYGQNGEPIRPEQGYPIRLLVPGFEGTMNIKRLKTIKIASEATLFHRLYSEMFPDDKTTWFRFEHPPKSCILRPSGGQQLRRHGFYEIRGVAWSGGGKITKVEVTVDGGKTWKDAEIQGPVYSKAHTRFVFPWNWNGEEVMIASRCTDERGSYQPTTAQFAKFEGLDVESVKGRGFSRFNVPQPWKIDREGKVTNAIYSI
;
A
#
# COMPACT_ATOMS: atom_id res chain seq x y z
N MET A 1 33.92 28.73 34.37
CA MET A 1 32.92 29.49 33.60
C MET A 1 33.29 29.46 32.14
N ASP A 2 33.11 28.32 31.44
CA ASP A 2 33.34 28.32 29.98
C ASP A 2 32.91 26.99 29.30
N SER A 3 31.71 26.50 29.62
CA SER A 3 31.20 25.30 28.92
C SER A 3 29.80 25.43 28.27
N LYS A 4 29.19 26.61 28.35
CA LYS A 4 27.84 26.85 27.79
C LYS A 4 27.78 27.60 26.43
N LYS A 5 28.92 28.07 25.88
CA LYS A 5 28.93 28.80 24.62
C LYS A 5 29.18 27.93 23.35
N LYS A 6 29.62 26.68 23.48
CA LYS A 6 29.94 25.84 22.29
C LYS A 6 28.75 25.09 21.67
N ASN A 7 27.62 24.97 22.39
CA ASN A 7 26.48 24.18 21.88
C ASN A 7 25.47 25.00 21.06
N THR A 8 25.55 26.31 21.08
CA THR A 8 24.64 27.20 20.30
C THR A 8 25.14 27.46 18.88
N GLU A 9 26.46 27.46 18.66
CA GLU A 9 27.00 27.72 17.33
C GLU A 9 26.91 26.52 16.35
N SER A 10 26.84 25.27 16.86
CA SER A 10 26.72 24.09 15.98
C SER A 10 25.31 23.92 15.41
N LYS A 11 24.27 24.35 16.13
CA LYS A 11 22.87 24.30 15.63
C LYS A 11 22.55 25.39 14.61
N GLN A 12 23.21 26.54 14.68
CA GLN A 12 23.04 27.60 13.67
C GLN A 12 23.79 27.32 12.36
N SER A 13 24.88 26.56 12.39
CA SER A 13 25.65 26.24 11.17
C SER A 13 24.95 25.19 10.29
N SER A 14 24.23 24.23 10.87
CA SER A 14 23.47 23.25 10.11
C SER A 14 22.26 23.86 9.39
N ARG A 15 21.53 24.75 10.06
CA ARG A 15 20.41 25.49 9.44
C ARG A 15 20.85 26.40 8.30
N ARG A 16 21.99 27.10 8.43
CA ARG A 16 22.52 27.94 7.34
C ARG A 16 22.95 27.13 6.11
N ARG A 17 23.52 25.94 6.28
CA ARG A 17 23.91 25.08 5.14
C ARG A 17 22.70 24.49 4.44
N PHE A 18 21.62 24.17 5.16
CA PHE A 18 20.38 23.67 4.58
C PHE A 18 19.67 24.75 3.74
N LEU A 19 19.61 25.99 4.24
CA LEU A 19 18.98 27.13 3.53
C LEU A 19 19.75 27.55 2.27
N GLN A 20 21.07 27.35 2.23
CA GLN A 20 21.87 27.60 1.01
C GLN A 20 21.64 26.53 -0.07
N GLY A 21 21.27 25.29 0.31
CA GLY A 21 20.83 24.23 -0.61
C GLY A 21 19.42 24.45 -1.16
N GLY A 22 18.51 25.03 -0.34
CA GLY A 22 17.12 25.31 -0.73
C GLY A 22 16.98 26.36 -1.84
N ALA A 23 17.91 27.33 -1.91
CA ALA A 23 17.92 28.32 -2.99
C ALA A 23 18.29 27.70 -4.36
N ALA A 24 19.08 26.63 -4.40
CA ALA A 24 19.39 25.89 -5.62
C ALA A 24 18.20 25.05 -6.09
N LEU A 25 17.38 24.52 -5.15
CA LEU A 25 16.17 23.75 -5.46
C LEU A 25 15.07 24.61 -6.10
N ALA A 26 14.90 25.84 -5.63
CA ALA A 26 13.94 26.78 -6.22
C ALA A 26 14.31 27.18 -7.67
N GLY A 27 15.61 27.22 -7.98
CA GLY A 27 16.10 27.45 -9.35
C GLY A 27 15.86 26.27 -10.29
N LEU A 28 15.96 25.05 -9.82
CA LEU A 28 15.73 23.81 -10.60
C LEU A 28 14.24 23.58 -10.89
N ILE A 29 13.34 23.92 -9.97
CA ILE A 29 11.89 23.82 -10.19
C ILE A 29 11.43 24.82 -11.26
N ALA A 30 12.05 26.00 -11.33
CA ALA A 30 11.77 26.98 -12.39
C ALA A 30 12.29 26.53 -13.77
N ALA A 31 13.38 25.76 -13.83
CA ALA A 31 13.94 25.24 -15.08
C ALA A 31 13.20 24.01 -15.64
N ALA A 32 12.49 23.26 -14.78
CA ALA A 32 11.78 22.04 -15.17
C ALA A 32 10.37 22.28 -15.77
N GLY A 33 9.92 23.50 -15.95
CA GLY A 33 8.70 23.82 -16.70
C GLY A 33 7.39 23.35 -16.08
N VAL A 34 7.33 23.13 -14.77
CA VAL A 34 6.07 22.79 -14.08
C VAL A 34 5.20 24.07 -13.99
N ARG A 35 4.22 24.16 -14.89
CA ARG A 35 3.18 25.21 -14.83
C ARG A 35 2.24 24.87 -13.67
N THR A 36 2.39 25.58 -12.54
CA THR A 36 1.34 25.65 -11.53
C THR A 36 0.24 26.57 -12.04
N ALA A 37 -0.99 26.06 -12.11
CA ALA A 37 -2.17 26.88 -12.38
C ALA A 37 -2.40 27.82 -11.20
N GLY A 38 -2.33 29.14 -11.45
CA GLY A 38 -2.65 30.18 -10.48
C GLY A 38 -1.45 31.11 -10.19
N GLY A 39 -1.35 32.19 -10.97
CA GLY A 39 -0.30 33.18 -10.83
C GLY A 39 -0.34 33.93 -9.50
N GLN A 40 0.78 33.88 -8.79
CA GLN A 40 1.28 34.98 -7.98
C GLN A 40 2.81 34.95 -7.97
N SER A 41 3.37 36.15 -8.20
CA SER A 41 4.78 36.47 -8.36
C SER A 41 5.65 36.01 -7.18
N GLY A 42 6.81 35.47 -7.52
CA GLY A 42 7.85 34.91 -6.68
C GLY A 42 8.21 35.66 -5.38
N GLN A 43 7.53 35.30 -4.32
CA GLN A 43 8.04 35.51 -2.97
C GLN A 43 8.83 34.27 -2.58
N SER A 44 10.08 34.47 -2.13
CA SER A 44 10.90 33.35 -1.69
C SER A 44 10.24 32.66 -0.48
N LEU A 45 10.37 31.33 -0.36
CA LEU A 45 9.91 30.56 0.81
C LEU A 45 10.32 31.20 2.14
N GLN A 46 11.48 31.87 2.18
CA GLN A 46 11.95 32.60 3.36
C GLN A 46 11.01 33.75 3.76
N ASN A 47 10.47 34.50 2.78
CA ASN A 47 9.49 35.56 3.06
C ASN A 47 8.14 35.04 3.58
N ILE A 48 7.83 33.79 3.30
CA ILE A 48 6.63 33.12 3.87
C ILE A 48 6.91 32.71 5.31
N ILE A 49 8.07 32.11 5.56
CA ILE A 49 8.50 31.67 6.90
C ILE A 49 8.64 32.87 7.86
N ASP A 50 9.21 33.94 7.37
CA ASP A 50 9.42 35.17 8.20
C ASP A 50 8.11 35.91 8.53
N LYS A 51 7.03 35.58 7.82
CA LYS A 51 5.68 36.15 8.05
C LYS A 51 4.75 35.26 8.86
N LEU A 52 5.16 34.02 9.15
CA LEU A 52 4.37 33.15 10.01
C LEU A 52 4.40 33.75 11.44
N PRO A 53 3.24 33.90 12.09
CA PRO A 53 3.22 34.28 13.49
C PRO A 53 4.01 33.27 14.31
N PRO A 54 4.71 33.69 15.37
CA PRO A 54 5.36 32.75 16.29
C PRO A 54 4.30 31.75 16.75
N ALA A 55 4.69 30.48 16.87
CA ALA A 55 3.79 29.42 17.37
C ALA A 55 3.19 29.93 18.70
N ALA A 56 1.85 29.92 18.77
CA ALA A 56 1.18 30.36 19.99
C ALA A 56 1.65 29.46 21.14
N ASP A 57 2.06 30.09 22.27
CA ASP A 57 2.40 29.34 23.47
C ASP A 57 1.19 28.44 23.84
N PRO A 58 1.38 27.11 23.93
CA PRO A 58 0.29 26.20 24.30
C PRO A 58 -0.44 26.64 25.58
N LYS A 59 0.26 27.32 26.51
CA LYS A 59 -0.29 27.82 27.76
C LYS A 59 -1.25 28.97 27.60
N THR A 60 -1.30 29.60 26.43
CA THR A 60 -2.23 30.73 26.14
C THR A 60 -3.53 30.26 25.48
N ARG A 61 -3.66 28.96 25.21
CA ARG A 61 -4.91 28.37 24.70
C ARG A 61 -5.96 28.32 25.82
N GLY A 62 -7.21 28.63 25.48
CA GLY A 62 -8.29 28.66 26.47
C GLY A 62 -8.68 27.26 27.00
N ASP A 63 -8.12 26.19 26.45
CA ASP A 63 -8.27 24.80 26.87
C ASP A 63 -7.10 24.29 27.76
N TYR A 64 -6.10 25.12 28.02
CA TYR A 64 -5.01 24.77 28.92
C TYR A 64 -5.49 24.73 30.39
N VAL A 65 -5.30 23.58 31.02
CA VAL A 65 -5.56 23.39 32.46
C VAL A 65 -4.23 23.40 33.19
N PRO A 66 -3.98 24.38 34.10
CA PRO A 66 -2.76 24.41 34.90
C PRO A 66 -2.55 23.12 35.69
N GLU A 67 -1.30 22.67 35.78
CA GLU A 67 -0.95 21.38 36.43
C GLU A 67 -1.48 21.26 37.87
N GLU A 68 -1.47 22.34 38.59
CA GLU A 68 -1.98 22.43 39.98
C GLU A 68 -3.50 22.21 40.07
N MET A 69 -4.23 22.38 38.97
CA MET A 69 -5.68 22.16 38.91
C MET A 69 -6.04 20.76 38.44
N VAL A 70 -5.07 19.94 38.04
CA VAL A 70 -5.30 18.56 37.63
C VAL A 70 -5.40 17.67 38.86
N PRO A 71 -6.55 16.97 39.07
CA PRO A 71 -6.67 16.04 40.18
C PRO A 71 -5.66 14.91 40.07
N LYS A 72 -4.82 14.69 41.09
CA LYS A 72 -3.72 13.73 41.05
C LYS A 72 -4.18 12.28 40.85
N GLU A 73 -5.40 11.93 41.22
CA GLU A 73 -6.04 10.65 41.01
C GLU A 73 -6.35 10.36 39.50
N HIS A 74 -6.40 11.40 38.68
CA HIS A 74 -6.63 11.29 37.23
C HIS A 74 -5.34 11.31 36.42
N VAL A 75 -4.18 11.49 37.05
CA VAL A 75 -2.89 11.45 36.36
C VAL A 75 -2.47 10.03 36.10
N TRP A 76 -2.16 9.71 34.86
CA TRP A 76 -1.61 8.39 34.52
C TRP A 76 -0.28 8.18 35.22
N ARG A 77 -0.09 6.97 35.77
CA ARG A 77 1.14 6.57 36.45
C ARG A 77 1.78 5.40 35.74
N ASP A 78 3.09 5.44 35.66
CA ASP A 78 3.86 4.31 35.20
C ASP A 78 3.55 3.08 36.09
N PRO A 79 3.12 1.95 35.49
CA PRO A 79 2.67 0.78 36.25
C PRO A 79 3.79 0.08 37.04
N TRP A 80 5.05 0.35 36.73
CA TRP A 80 6.21 -0.26 37.41
C TRP A 80 6.87 0.66 38.43
N THR A 81 6.95 1.97 38.14
CA THR A 81 7.62 2.94 39.05
C THR A 81 6.65 3.72 39.91
N GLY A 82 5.37 3.79 39.50
CA GLY A 82 4.35 4.60 40.18
C GLY A 82 4.50 6.13 39.93
N GLU A 83 5.47 6.53 39.15
CA GLU A 83 5.69 7.93 38.80
C GLU A 83 4.60 8.49 37.86
N MET A 84 4.32 9.79 37.96
CA MET A 84 3.35 10.46 37.09
C MET A 84 3.89 10.55 35.69
N MET A 85 3.11 10.05 34.72
CA MET A 85 3.50 10.05 33.31
C MET A 85 3.35 11.46 32.71
N ARG A 86 4.31 11.83 31.87
CA ARG A 86 4.32 13.08 31.10
C ARG A 86 4.49 12.78 29.62
N ASN A 87 3.89 13.65 28.78
CA ASN A 87 4.12 13.60 27.35
C ASN A 87 5.48 14.25 26.99
N ASP A 88 5.86 14.21 25.71
CA ASP A 88 7.14 14.75 25.23
C ASP A 88 7.29 16.28 25.45
N ALA A 89 6.19 17.00 25.66
CA ALA A 89 6.19 18.42 26.01
C ALA A 89 6.37 18.69 27.49
N GLY A 90 6.40 17.63 28.30
CA GLY A 90 6.54 17.69 29.76
C GLY A 90 5.20 17.85 30.50
N ASP A 91 4.05 17.85 29.81
CA ASP A 91 2.73 17.98 30.43
C ASP A 91 2.28 16.64 31.04
N LEU A 92 1.52 16.70 32.15
CA LEU A 92 0.95 15.51 32.76
C LEU A 92 -0.02 14.81 31.80
N MET A 93 0.11 13.50 31.67
CA MET A 93 -0.88 12.66 31.00
C MET A 93 -2.07 12.42 31.94
N VAL A 94 -3.26 12.88 31.57
CA VAL A 94 -4.44 12.88 32.44
C VAL A 94 -5.55 12.02 31.86
N ASP A 95 -6.10 11.15 32.71
CA ASP A 95 -7.36 10.44 32.42
C ASP A 95 -8.53 11.25 32.96
N TRP A 96 -9.24 11.91 32.07
CA TRP A 96 -10.41 12.70 32.39
C TRP A 96 -11.68 11.88 32.62
N THR A 97 -11.61 10.56 32.48
CA THR A 97 -12.76 9.65 32.66
C THR A 97 -13.31 9.78 34.08
N GLY A 98 -14.62 9.99 34.20
CA GLY A 98 -15.29 10.14 35.49
C GLY A 98 -15.25 11.53 36.11
N THR A 99 -14.60 12.50 35.48
CA THR A 99 -14.63 13.89 35.92
C THR A 99 -15.95 14.57 35.56
N PRO A 100 -16.34 15.70 36.23
CA PRO A 100 -17.50 16.49 35.83
C PRO A 100 -17.45 16.98 34.38
N GLN A 101 -16.24 17.30 33.89
CA GLN A 101 -16.00 17.69 32.50
C GLN A 101 -16.32 16.52 31.56
N TRP A 102 -15.89 15.31 31.90
CA TRP A 102 -16.20 14.09 31.15
C TRP A 102 -17.70 13.81 31.12
N GLU A 103 -18.38 13.94 32.26
CA GLU A 103 -19.84 13.75 32.34
C GLU A 103 -20.60 14.76 31.47
N THR A 104 -20.15 16.03 31.43
CA THR A 104 -20.71 17.05 30.56
C THR A 104 -20.47 16.70 29.09
N TYR A 105 -19.25 16.31 28.73
CA TYR A 105 -18.90 15.89 27.38
C TYR A 105 -19.73 14.66 26.95
N ARG A 106 -19.88 13.68 27.82
CA ARG A 106 -20.68 12.49 27.61
C ARG A 106 -22.17 12.79 27.38
N LYS A 107 -22.73 13.73 28.14
CA LYS A 107 -24.12 14.20 27.95
C LYS A 107 -24.30 14.88 26.59
N ASN A 108 -23.34 15.71 26.19
CA ASN A 108 -23.37 16.38 24.90
C ASN A 108 -23.24 15.39 23.74
N LEU A 109 -22.41 14.38 23.85
CA LEU A 109 -22.30 13.29 22.86
C LEU A 109 -23.63 12.53 22.72
N ARG A 110 -24.32 12.26 23.81
CA ARG A 110 -25.66 11.61 23.79
C ARG A 110 -26.69 12.48 23.08
N ALA A 111 -26.64 13.80 23.31
CA ALA A 111 -27.59 14.75 22.67
C ALA A 111 -27.37 14.83 21.14
N VAL A 112 -26.14 14.68 20.66
CA VAL A 112 -25.80 14.79 19.23
C VAL A 112 -25.95 13.49 18.47
N GLY A 113 -25.69 12.33 19.08
CA GLY A 113 -25.58 11.06 18.37
C GLY A 113 -26.47 9.91 18.81
N GLY A 114 -27.07 9.99 20.00
CA GLY A 114 -27.86 8.88 20.55
C GLY A 114 -27.08 7.57 20.71
N PRO A 115 -27.74 6.44 20.99
CA PRO A 115 -27.10 5.15 21.30
C PRO A 115 -26.41 4.46 20.11
N ARG A 116 -26.20 5.16 18.99
CA ARG A 116 -25.61 4.58 17.78
C ARG A 116 -24.20 4.03 17.95
N TYR A 117 -23.47 4.50 18.95
CA TYR A 117 -22.05 4.20 19.12
C TYR A 117 -21.75 3.15 20.20
N GLY A 118 -22.76 2.45 20.72
CA GLY A 118 -22.58 1.32 21.62
C GLY A 118 -21.79 1.67 22.89
N ASN A 119 -20.58 1.17 23.01
CA ASN A 119 -19.75 1.30 24.21
C ASN A 119 -18.93 2.60 24.30
N LEU A 120 -19.21 3.61 23.50
CA LEU A 120 -18.50 4.90 23.56
C LEU A 120 -18.55 5.57 24.95
N GLU A 121 -19.57 5.26 25.73
CA GLU A 121 -19.69 5.73 27.10
C GLU A 121 -18.54 5.25 28.01
N LYS A 122 -17.86 4.17 27.63
CA LYS A 122 -16.79 3.57 28.41
C LYS A 122 -15.41 3.97 27.91
N ASP A 123 -15.27 4.23 26.60
CA ASP A 123 -13.95 4.51 26.03
C ASP A 123 -14.07 5.24 24.67
N TYR A 124 -13.72 6.51 24.65
CA TYR A 124 -13.71 7.32 23.41
C TYR A 124 -12.67 6.82 22.37
N ARG A 125 -11.68 6.00 22.78
CA ARG A 125 -10.72 5.37 21.85
C ARG A 125 -11.40 4.36 20.93
N LEU A 126 -12.63 3.98 21.24
CA LEU A 126 -13.47 3.15 20.36
C LEU A 126 -14.08 3.93 19.19
N LEU A 127 -13.97 5.26 19.16
CA LEU A 127 -14.33 6.07 18.00
C LEU A 127 -13.49 5.65 16.79
N GLY A 128 -14.14 5.50 15.65
CA GLY A 128 -13.47 5.09 14.41
C GLY A 128 -13.33 3.57 14.24
N ILE A 129 -13.67 2.75 15.21
CA ILE A 129 -13.78 1.31 14.97
C ILE A 129 -15.00 0.99 14.10
N ARG A 130 -14.91 -0.10 13.36
CA ARG A 130 -16.03 -0.56 12.55
C ARG A 130 -17.18 -1.06 13.40
N SER A 131 -18.41 -0.94 12.88
CA SER A 131 -19.56 -1.60 13.49
C SER A 131 -19.28 -3.09 13.68
N ARG A 132 -19.74 -3.65 14.82
CA ARG A 132 -19.64 -5.09 15.12
C ARG A 132 -20.32 -5.98 14.09
N PHE A 133 -21.21 -5.44 13.27
CA PHE A 133 -21.88 -6.14 12.18
C PHE A 133 -21.07 -6.15 10.88
N VAL A 134 -19.96 -5.40 10.80
CA VAL A 134 -19.04 -5.43 9.67
C VAL A 134 -18.03 -6.55 9.91
N THR A 135 -18.21 -7.66 9.21
CA THR A 135 -17.39 -8.87 9.36
C THR A 135 -16.20 -8.92 8.37
N THR A 136 -16.12 -7.94 7.46
CA THR A 136 -15.01 -7.86 6.50
C THR A 136 -13.67 -7.73 7.22
N ALA A 137 -12.79 -8.69 7.01
CA ALA A 137 -11.46 -8.73 7.61
C ALA A 137 -10.44 -9.31 6.62
N ARG A 138 -9.15 -9.05 6.89
CA ARG A 138 -8.06 -9.72 6.18
C ARG A 138 -8.17 -11.24 6.40
N ARG A 139 -7.75 -12.02 5.39
CA ARG A 139 -7.78 -13.49 5.45
C ARG A 139 -6.38 -14.05 5.54
N GLY A 140 -6.17 -15.02 6.43
CA GLY A 140 -4.90 -15.73 6.53
C GLY A 140 -4.53 -16.45 5.23
N GLY A 141 -3.25 -16.49 4.94
CA GLY A 141 -2.66 -17.13 3.77
C GLY A 141 -2.89 -18.66 3.70
N ALA A 142 -2.05 -19.36 2.99
CA ALA A 142 -2.22 -20.76 2.61
C ALA A 142 -2.07 -21.77 3.76
N HIS A 143 -2.50 -21.49 4.98
CA HIS A 143 -2.45 -22.48 6.05
C HIS A 143 -3.54 -23.55 5.85
N PRO A 144 -3.21 -24.85 6.06
CA PRO A 144 -4.08 -25.97 5.72
C PRO A 144 -5.35 -26.10 6.54
N ASP A 145 -5.53 -25.37 7.63
CA ASP A 145 -6.76 -25.41 8.40
C ASP A 145 -7.81 -24.43 7.85
N ALA A 146 -8.09 -24.52 6.57
CA ALA A 146 -9.05 -23.72 5.82
C ALA A 146 -10.51 -23.89 6.32
N SER A 147 -10.74 -23.91 7.61
CA SER A 147 -12.07 -23.95 8.23
C SER A 147 -12.82 -22.61 8.09
N GLY A 148 -12.32 -21.66 7.28
CA GLY A 148 -12.97 -20.36 7.10
C GLY A 148 -12.89 -19.43 8.30
N SER A 149 -12.27 -19.85 9.38
CA SER A 149 -12.00 -18.98 10.51
C SER A 149 -10.86 -18.03 10.16
N TYR A 150 -11.09 -16.75 10.40
CA TYR A 150 -10.07 -15.71 10.36
C TYR A 150 -8.85 -16.21 11.11
N ALA A 151 -7.66 -16.08 10.49
CA ALA A 151 -6.44 -16.54 11.11
C ALA A 151 -6.37 -16.02 12.54
N LYS A 152 -6.45 -16.91 13.51
CA LYS A 152 -5.81 -16.62 14.79
C LYS A 152 -4.36 -16.30 14.44
N PRO A 153 -3.74 -15.30 15.09
CA PRO A 153 -2.31 -15.13 14.99
C PRO A 153 -1.71 -16.52 15.19
N ILE A 154 -1.00 -17.03 14.19
CA ILE A 154 -0.25 -18.28 14.35
C ILE A 154 0.71 -17.97 15.49
N ALA A 155 0.52 -18.57 16.65
CA ALA A 155 1.54 -18.55 17.67
C ALA A 155 2.81 -19.03 16.99
N PRO A 156 3.92 -18.28 17.03
CA PRO A 156 5.12 -18.69 16.38
C PRO A 156 5.47 -20.09 16.90
N ASP A 157 5.46 -21.06 15.99
CA ASP A 157 6.10 -22.34 16.26
C ASP A 157 7.59 -21.98 16.34
N THR A 158 8.13 -22.02 17.55
CA THR A 158 9.39 -21.41 17.95
C THR A 158 10.61 -21.91 17.17
N ASP A 159 10.44 -22.87 16.26
CA ASP A 159 11.51 -23.50 15.51
C ASP A 159 11.45 -23.27 13.99
N LYS A 160 10.49 -22.48 13.50
CA LYS A 160 10.39 -22.11 12.07
C LYS A 160 10.22 -20.60 11.95
N GLU A 161 10.99 -19.99 11.06
CA GLU A 161 10.86 -18.59 10.73
C GLU A 161 9.38 -18.25 10.40
N PRO A 162 8.78 -17.25 11.06
CA PRO A 162 7.38 -16.94 10.91
C PRO A 162 7.15 -16.31 9.52
N PHE A 163 6.74 -17.13 8.56
CA PHE A 163 6.20 -16.62 7.30
C PHE A 163 4.74 -16.23 7.54
N LEU A 164 4.47 -14.93 7.56
CA LEU A 164 3.14 -14.40 7.80
C LEU A 164 2.57 -13.78 6.53
N SER A 165 1.64 -14.48 5.87
CA SER A 165 0.89 -13.96 4.72
C SER A 165 -0.58 -13.78 5.08
N ILE A 166 -1.08 -12.55 4.98
CA ILE A 166 -2.48 -12.21 5.28
C ILE A 166 -3.07 -11.46 4.09
N GLY A 167 -4.11 -12.03 3.49
CA GLY A 167 -4.69 -11.55 2.26
C GLY A 167 -5.75 -10.46 2.41
N SER A 168 -5.92 -9.66 1.37
CA SER A 168 -7.02 -8.71 1.21
C SER A 168 -8.32 -9.43 0.82
N PRO A 169 -9.47 -9.11 1.42
CA PRO A 169 -10.78 -9.65 1.02
C PRO A 169 -11.30 -8.91 -0.22
N LEU A 170 -10.75 -9.23 -1.40
CA LEU A 170 -10.97 -8.46 -2.62
C LEU A 170 -12.46 -8.38 -3.03
N GLU A 171 -13.24 -9.46 -2.84
CA GLU A 171 -14.69 -9.50 -3.15
C GLU A 171 -15.52 -8.54 -2.30
N ASP A 172 -15.02 -8.12 -1.15
CA ASP A 172 -15.67 -7.18 -0.25
C ASP A 172 -15.20 -5.73 -0.44
N GLN A 173 -14.29 -5.51 -1.38
CA GLN A 173 -13.76 -4.18 -1.66
C GLN A 173 -14.85 -3.27 -2.25
N LEU A 174 -15.01 -2.09 -1.64
CA LEU A 174 -15.89 -1.02 -2.11
C LEU A 174 -15.02 0.12 -2.66
N GLY A 175 -15.18 0.44 -3.93
CA GLY A 175 -14.34 1.46 -4.60
C GLY A 175 -12.97 0.92 -5.02
N VAL A 176 -12.01 1.82 -5.24
CA VAL A 176 -10.66 1.48 -5.74
C VAL A 176 -9.62 1.41 -4.62
N ILE A 177 -9.86 2.08 -3.50
CA ILE A 177 -8.94 2.10 -2.35
C ILE A 177 -9.25 0.94 -1.40
N THR A 178 -8.24 0.15 -1.10
CA THR A 178 -8.26 -0.83 -0.01
C THR A 178 -7.96 -0.13 1.31
N PRO A 179 -8.85 -0.14 2.29
CA PRO A 179 -8.54 0.41 3.62
C PRO A 179 -7.25 -0.17 4.20
N SER A 180 -6.42 0.64 4.86
CA SER A 180 -5.11 0.20 5.37
C SER A 180 -5.21 -1.06 6.23
N GLY A 181 -6.25 -1.17 7.07
CA GLY A 181 -6.51 -2.36 7.89
C GLY A 181 -6.96 -3.61 7.12
N LEU A 182 -7.22 -3.51 5.79
CA LEU A 182 -7.56 -4.64 4.91
C LEU A 182 -6.51 -4.87 3.82
N HIS A 183 -5.50 -4.02 3.73
CA HIS A 183 -4.40 -4.18 2.80
C HIS A 183 -3.67 -5.50 3.08
N PHE A 184 -3.32 -6.24 2.04
CA PHE A 184 -2.60 -7.50 2.22
C PHE A 184 -1.23 -7.25 2.89
N MET A 185 -0.74 -8.26 3.57
CA MET A 185 0.57 -8.28 4.19
C MET A 185 1.26 -9.59 3.84
N ASP A 186 2.54 -9.51 3.55
CA ASP A 186 3.43 -10.63 3.32
C ASP A 186 4.76 -10.34 4.01
N GLU A 187 5.10 -11.12 5.03
CA GLU A 187 6.30 -10.93 5.86
C GLU A 187 7.08 -12.23 5.92
N HIS A 188 8.39 -12.12 5.80
CA HIS A 188 9.34 -13.23 5.91
C HIS A 188 10.05 -13.27 7.26
N GLY A 189 9.62 -12.46 8.21
CA GLY A 189 10.14 -12.32 9.56
C GLY A 189 9.15 -11.56 10.42
N ASP A 190 9.59 -11.10 11.58
CA ASP A 190 8.78 -10.29 12.47
C ASP A 190 8.48 -8.91 11.89
N VAL A 191 7.43 -8.29 12.40
CA VAL A 191 7.10 -6.88 12.14
C VAL A 191 7.76 -6.04 13.23
N PRO A 192 8.95 -5.45 12.97
CA PRO A 192 9.68 -4.72 14.01
C PRO A 192 8.96 -3.42 14.35
N GLU A 193 9.06 -3.03 15.61
CA GLU A 193 8.70 -1.71 16.08
C GLU A 193 9.92 -0.79 15.93
N ILE A 194 9.82 0.20 15.03
CA ILE A 194 10.93 1.09 14.68
C ILE A 194 10.64 2.50 15.20
N ASP A 195 11.54 3.06 16.00
CA ASP A 195 11.48 4.47 16.39
C ASP A 195 11.85 5.35 15.18
N PRO A 196 10.92 6.18 14.67
CA PRO A 196 11.18 7.02 13.51
C PRO A 196 12.27 8.07 13.75
N ARG A 197 12.55 8.42 15.01
CA ARG A 197 13.62 9.38 15.37
C ARG A 197 15.00 8.78 15.14
N GLU A 198 15.14 7.46 15.25
CA GLU A 198 16.38 6.73 15.03
C GLU A 198 16.53 6.21 13.60
N HIS A 199 15.42 6.14 12.87
CA HIS A 199 15.44 5.64 11.49
C HIS A 199 16.22 6.58 10.58
N ARG A 200 17.05 6.00 9.68
CA ARG A 200 17.85 6.74 8.69
C ARG A 200 17.73 6.07 7.34
N LEU A 201 17.49 6.88 6.31
CA LEU A 201 17.62 6.48 4.92
C LEU A 201 18.97 6.93 4.38
N THR A 202 19.81 5.98 3.95
CA THR A 202 21.10 6.28 3.34
C THR A 202 21.05 6.03 1.83
N ILE A 203 21.47 7.03 1.03
CA ILE A 203 21.62 6.95 -0.42
C ILE A 203 23.09 7.11 -0.75
N PHE A 204 23.67 6.14 -1.46
CA PHE A 204 25.12 6.10 -1.71
C PHE A 204 25.46 5.33 -3.02
N GLY A 205 26.73 5.14 -3.29
CA GLY A 205 27.22 4.46 -4.49
C GLY A 205 27.60 5.47 -5.57
N MET A 206 27.11 5.31 -6.80
CA MET A 206 27.39 6.20 -7.92
C MET A 206 26.59 7.52 -7.82
N VAL A 207 26.90 8.30 -6.79
CA VAL A 207 26.35 9.63 -6.53
C VAL A 207 27.48 10.60 -6.16
N ASP A 208 27.29 11.87 -6.47
CA ASP A 208 28.28 12.90 -6.15
C ASP A 208 28.30 13.24 -4.65
N ARG A 209 27.15 13.10 -3.99
CA ARG A 209 26.94 13.40 -2.56
C ARG A 209 26.10 12.29 -1.92
N PRO A 210 26.72 11.37 -1.18
CA PRO A 210 25.97 10.44 -0.35
C PRO A 210 25.07 11.19 0.65
N LEU A 211 23.84 10.73 0.82
CA LEU A 211 22.86 11.32 1.72
C LEU A 211 22.56 10.37 2.86
N THR A 212 22.37 10.92 4.06
CA THR A 212 21.75 10.22 5.19
C THR A 212 20.65 11.12 5.72
N LEU A 213 19.41 10.68 5.56
CA LEU A 213 18.21 11.44 5.82
C LEU A 213 17.48 10.90 7.04
N THR A 214 17.02 11.78 7.90
CA THR A 214 16.07 11.49 8.98
C THR A 214 14.64 11.51 8.45
N MET A 215 13.68 11.11 9.26
CA MET A 215 12.26 11.27 8.92
C MET A 215 11.87 12.74 8.76
N GLU A 216 12.40 13.62 9.60
CA GLU A 216 12.18 15.08 9.51
C GLU A 216 12.71 15.63 8.17
N ASP A 217 13.93 15.26 7.78
CA ASP A 217 14.50 15.66 6.48
C ASP A 217 13.62 15.23 5.30
N LEU A 218 13.08 14.00 5.36
CA LEU A 218 12.20 13.49 4.30
C LEU A 218 10.87 14.22 4.26
N MET A 219 10.27 14.54 5.41
CA MET A 219 8.97 15.22 5.50
C MET A 219 9.07 16.69 5.12
N ASP A 220 10.25 17.31 5.21
CA ASP A 220 10.51 18.67 4.77
C ASP A 220 10.71 18.80 3.26
N LEU A 221 10.84 17.68 2.53
CA LEU A 221 10.96 17.68 1.07
C LEU A 221 9.60 17.73 0.38
N PRO A 222 9.53 18.19 -0.89
CA PRO A 222 8.30 18.15 -1.68
C PRO A 222 7.71 16.74 -1.73
N SER A 223 6.47 16.60 -1.28
CA SER A 223 5.74 15.33 -1.27
C SER A 223 4.66 15.27 -2.34
N VAL A 224 4.28 14.05 -2.71
CA VAL A 224 3.16 13.76 -3.60
C VAL A 224 2.29 12.69 -2.98
N SER A 225 0.97 12.73 -3.28
CA SER A 225 0.04 11.63 -2.99
C SER A 225 -0.44 11.02 -4.30
N ARG A 226 -0.34 9.69 -4.43
CA ARG A 226 -0.72 8.96 -5.65
C ARG A 226 -1.38 7.64 -5.30
N VAL A 227 -2.41 7.28 -6.09
CA VAL A 227 -3.11 6.00 -5.94
C VAL A 227 -2.42 4.94 -6.80
N HIS A 228 -1.90 3.90 -6.14
CA HIS A 228 -1.26 2.77 -6.81
C HIS A 228 -1.62 1.43 -6.15
N PHE A 229 -1.71 0.39 -6.97
CA PHE A 229 -1.84 -0.97 -6.45
C PHE A 229 -0.46 -1.51 -6.03
N LEU A 230 -0.48 -2.46 -5.09
CA LEU A 230 0.57 -3.43 -4.86
C LEU A 230 0.01 -4.82 -5.17
N ASP A 231 0.78 -5.62 -5.88
CA ASP A 231 0.40 -6.95 -6.32
C ASP A 231 1.62 -7.88 -6.20
N CYS A 232 1.50 -8.97 -5.44
CA CYS A 232 2.57 -9.96 -5.33
C CYS A 232 2.75 -10.71 -6.66
N ASN A 233 3.96 -11.13 -6.97
CA ASN A 233 4.23 -11.88 -8.20
C ASN A 233 3.44 -13.20 -8.28
N SER A 234 3.11 -13.78 -7.12
CA SER A 234 2.33 -15.02 -7.02
C SER A 234 0.81 -14.78 -6.98
N ASN A 235 0.35 -13.54 -6.98
CA ASN A 235 -1.07 -13.23 -6.87
C ASN A 235 -1.88 -13.77 -8.07
N GLY A 236 -2.87 -14.60 -7.79
CA GLY A 236 -3.68 -15.27 -8.82
C GLY A 236 -3.04 -16.53 -9.42
N THR A 237 -1.80 -16.89 -9.09
CA THR A 237 -1.16 -18.09 -9.63
C THR A 237 -1.91 -19.37 -9.24
N PRO A 238 -2.10 -20.31 -10.17
CA PRO A 238 -2.76 -21.59 -9.89
C PRO A 238 -1.88 -22.59 -9.13
N GLY A 239 -0.61 -22.29 -8.85
CA GLY A 239 0.29 -23.16 -8.10
C GLY A 239 -0.13 -23.47 -6.67
N TYR A 240 -1.04 -22.69 -6.11
CA TYR A 240 -1.56 -22.91 -4.76
C TYR A 240 -2.88 -23.69 -4.80
N ARG A 241 -2.88 -24.92 -4.27
CA ARG A 241 -4.04 -25.82 -4.31
C ARG A 241 -5.35 -25.17 -3.85
N LEU A 242 -5.32 -24.33 -2.82
CA LEU A 242 -6.53 -23.67 -2.30
C LEU A 242 -7.16 -22.69 -3.30
N ARG A 243 -6.38 -22.15 -4.23
CA ARG A 243 -6.87 -21.27 -5.31
C ARG A 243 -7.59 -22.02 -6.42
N LEU A 244 -7.37 -23.34 -6.50
CA LEU A 244 -8.01 -24.23 -7.50
C LEU A 244 -9.33 -24.82 -7.00
N MET A 245 -9.66 -24.65 -5.72
CA MET A 245 -10.86 -25.28 -5.16
C MET A 245 -12.14 -24.63 -5.71
N PRO A 246 -13.19 -25.42 -5.98
CA PRO A 246 -14.47 -24.90 -6.49
C PRO A 246 -15.08 -23.82 -5.61
N TRP A 247 -14.83 -23.85 -4.32
CA TRP A 247 -15.32 -22.85 -3.34
C TRP A 247 -14.44 -21.61 -3.19
N ALA A 248 -13.29 -21.55 -3.90
CA ALA A 248 -12.38 -20.40 -3.75
C ALA A 248 -13.07 -19.11 -4.19
N THR A 249 -13.01 -18.08 -3.32
CA THR A 249 -13.54 -16.76 -3.57
C THR A 249 -12.54 -15.90 -4.34
N ALA A 250 -12.96 -14.75 -4.85
CA ALA A 250 -12.07 -13.79 -5.49
C ALA A 250 -10.93 -13.37 -4.55
N GLY A 251 -11.22 -13.06 -3.27
CA GLY A 251 -10.21 -12.73 -2.28
C GLY A 251 -9.34 -13.91 -1.83
N ARG A 252 -9.73 -15.16 -2.12
CA ARG A 252 -8.84 -16.31 -1.91
C ARG A 252 -7.85 -16.45 -3.07
N ILE A 253 -8.29 -16.17 -4.29
CA ILE A 253 -7.46 -16.27 -5.49
C ILE A 253 -6.51 -15.08 -5.61
N TYR A 254 -7.02 -13.88 -5.39
CA TYR A 254 -6.29 -12.61 -5.53
C TYR A 254 -6.02 -11.94 -4.18
N MET A 255 -5.69 -12.72 -3.17
CA MET A 255 -5.49 -12.24 -1.80
C MET A 255 -4.30 -11.29 -1.63
N GLU A 256 -3.31 -11.39 -2.49
CA GLU A 256 -2.04 -10.65 -2.42
C GLU A 256 -2.04 -9.41 -3.32
N GLY A 257 -3.21 -8.82 -3.53
CA GLY A 257 -3.40 -7.57 -4.28
C GLY A 257 -4.21 -6.55 -3.47
N SER A 258 -3.76 -5.30 -3.46
CA SER A 258 -4.44 -4.18 -2.79
C SER A 258 -4.09 -2.86 -3.49
N CYS A 259 -4.92 -1.83 -3.30
CA CYS A 259 -4.67 -0.51 -3.86
C CYS A 259 -4.84 0.56 -2.78
N SER A 260 -3.91 1.49 -2.68
CA SER A 260 -3.91 2.55 -1.67
C SER A 260 -3.48 3.88 -2.27
N GLU A 261 -3.87 4.97 -1.62
CA GLU A 261 -3.21 6.25 -1.79
C GLU A 261 -1.92 6.24 -0.96
N TRP A 262 -0.81 6.56 -1.61
CA TRP A 262 0.51 6.62 -0.99
C TRP A 262 1.03 8.04 -1.00
N THR A 263 1.52 8.51 0.14
CA THR A 263 2.12 9.84 0.30
C THR A 263 3.60 9.73 0.62
N GLY A 264 4.42 10.49 -0.07
CA GLY A 264 5.87 10.49 0.16
C GLY A 264 6.63 11.35 -0.82
N VAL A 265 7.95 11.19 -0.85
CA VAL A 265 8.88 11.94 -1.72
C VAL A 265 9.21 11.10 -2.95
N LEU A 266 9.17 11.69 -4.14
CA LEU A 266 9.62 11.00 -5.35
C LEU A 266 11.10 10.64 -5.23
N LEU A 267 11.46 9.43 -5.65
CA LEU A 267 12.85 9.00 -5.60
C LEU A 267 13.74 9.85 -6.51
N SER A 268 13.23 10.35 -7.63
CA SER A 268 13.93 11.32 -8.49
C SER A 268 14.39 12.56 -7.74
N THR A 269 13.54 13.12 -6.85
CA THR A 269 13.93 14.28 -6.01
C THR A 269 15.14 13.96 -5.12
N LEU A 270 15.16 12.78 -4.50
CA LEU A 270 16.27 12.35 -3.66
C LEU A 270 17.55 12.10 -4.47
N LEU A 271 17.40 11.54 -5.67
CA LEU A 271 18.52 11.27 -6.58
C LEU A 271 19.09 12.55 -7.20
N ASP A 272 18.26 13.54 -7.49
CA ASP A 272 18.71 14.87 -7.91
C ASP A 272 19.52 15.55 -6.80
N LEU A 273 19.09 15.44 -5.55
CA LEU A 273 19.86 15.93 -4.40
C LEU A 273 21.18 15.21 -4.22
N ALA A 274 21.23 13.92 -4.47
CA ALA A 274 22.44 13.11 -4.35
C ALA A 274 23.40 13.34 -5.52
N GLY A 275 22.92 13.72 -6.70
CA GLY A 275 23.69 13.85 -7.93
C GLY A 275 24.09 12.50 -8.51
N VAL A 276 23.21 11.88 -9.32
CA VAL A 276 23.47 10.57 -9.93
C VAL A 276 24.58 10.69 -10.98
N GLN A 277 25.63 9.88 -10.85
CA GLN A 277 26.77 9.89 -11.74
C GLN A 277 26.49 9.23 -13.09
N LYS A 278 27.18 9.68 -14.13
CA LYS A 278 27.09 9.10 -15.47
C LYS A 278 27.48 7.61 -15.45
N GLY A 279 26.66 6.78 -16.09
CA GLY A 279 26.89 5.33 -16.15
C GLY A 279 26.11 4.55 -15.08
N ALA A 280 25.45 5.21 -14.15
CA ALA A 280 24.49 4.56 -13.26
C ALA A 280 23.33 3.98 -14.07
N ARG A 281 22.99 2.71 -13.84
CA ARG A 281 21.93 1.99 -14.55
C ARG A 281 20.93 1.35 -13.61
N TRP A 282 21.32 1.10 -12.38
CA TRP A 282 20.57 0.37 -11.37
C TRP A 282 20.61 1.07 -10.04
N PHE A 283 19.58 0.83 -9.23
CA PHE A 283 19.64 1.08 -7.80
C PHE A 283 19.26 -0.17 -7.04
N TYR A 284 19.87 -0.35 -5.88
CA TYR A 284 19.57 -1.42 -4.94
C TYR A 284 18.91 -0.81 -3.74
N SER A 285 17.76 -1.34 -3.38
CA SER A 285 17.06 -0.97 -2.16
C SER A 285 17.15 -2.09 -1.14
N ALA A 286 17.41 -1.78 0.11
CA ALA A 286 17.46 -2.76 1.17
C ALA A 286 16.61 -2.34 2.36
N ALA A 287 15.96 -3.34 2.97
CA ALA A 287 15.19 -3.20 4.18
C ALA A 287 16.09 -3.03 5.40
N GLY A 288 15.53 -2.52 6.49
CA GLY A 288 16.17 -2.41 7.80
C GLY A 288 15.72 -3.48 8.80
N ASP A 289 15.10 -4.55 8.31
CA ASP A 289 14.65 -5.69 9.10
C ASP A 289 15.64 -6.87 9.04
N GLU A 290 15.38 -7.91 9.80
CA GLU A 290 16.24 -9.09 9.90
C GLU A 290 16.37 -9.84 8.56
N TYR A 291 15.32 -9.83 7.73
CA TYR A 291 15.34 -10.49 6.43
C TYR A 291 16.18 -9.73 5.40
N ASN A 292 16.40 -8.42 5.60
CA ASN A 292 17.23 -7.53 4.75
C ASN A 292 16.99 -7.73 3.25
N GLN A 293 15.73 -7.79 2.85
CA GLN A 293 15.34 -7.99 1.46
C GLN A 293 15.94 -6.92 0.55
N THR A 294 16.59 -7.35 -0.54
CA THR A 294 17.31 -6.49 -1.47
C THR A 294 16.92 -6.79 -2.91
N TRP A 295 16.60 -5.77 -3.68
CA TRP A 295 16.28 -5.90 -5.10
C TRP A 295 17.03 -4.86 -5.94
N SER A 296 17.40 -5.27 -7.16
CA SER A 296 17.97 -4.39 -8.18
C SER A 296 16.84 -3.87 -9.06
N ILE A 297 16.71 -2.57 -9.15
CA ILE A 297 15.67 -1.89 -9.94
C ILE A 297 16.37 -0.96 -10.93
N PRO A 298 15.94 -0.90 -12.21
CA PRO A 298 16.52 -0.01 -13.18
C PRO A 298 16.41 1.46 -12.77
N ILE A 299 17.48 2.23 -12.98
CA ILE A 299 17.54 3.65 -12.57
C ILE A 299 16.43 4.51 -13.24
N TRP A 300 16.02 4.16 -14.45
CA TRP A 300 14.96 4.90 -15.13
C TRP A 300 13.66 4.89 -14.34
N LYS A 301 13.37 3.81 -13.60
CA LYS A 301 12.19 3.68 -12.77
C LYS A 301 12.24 4.61 -11.55
N ALA A 302 13.43 4.81 -10.99
CA ALA A 302 13.64 5.80 -9.93
C ALA A 302 13.36 7.23 -10.40
N MET A 303 13.70 7.53 -11.65
CA MET A 303 13.52 8.86 -12.25
C MET A 303 12.09 9.09 -12.77
N ASP A 304 11.30 8.04 -12.99
CA ASP A 304 9.91 8.11 -13.48
C ASP A 304 8.91 8.35 -12.34
N ASP A 305 8.64 7.33 -11.54
CA ASP A 305 7.50 7.36 -10.61
C ASP A 305 7.74 6.66 -9.27
N ALA A 306 8.91 6.06 -9.05
CA ALA A 306 9.23 5.46 -7.77
C ALA A 306 9.25 6.52 -6.66
N MET A 307 8.84 6.14 -5.44
CA MET A 307 8.77 7.06 -4.32
C MET A 307 9.17 6.39 -2.99
N VAL A 308 9.66 7.20 -2.07
CA VAL A 308 9.84 6.84 -0.66
C VAL A 308 8.58 7.30 0.07
N ALA A 309 7.69 6.35 0.35
CA ALA A 309 6.41 6.63 0.97
C ALA A 309 6.49 6.53 2.50
N TYR A 310 5.85 7.48 3.19
CA TYR A 310 5.68 7.51 4.64
C TYR A 310 4.20 7.58 5.08
N GLY A 311 3.28 7.80 4.13
CA GLY A 311 1.83 7.82 4.37
C GLY A 311 1.08 6.82 3.50
N GLN A 312 -0.02 6.27 4.03
CA GLN A 312 -0.94 5.37 3.34
C GLN A 312 -2.38 5.70 3.73
N ASN A 313 -3.22 6.02 2.73
CA ASN A 313 -4.64 6.33 2.92
C ASN A 313 -4.90 7.42 3.99
N GLY A 314 -4.07 8.49 4.01
CA GLY A 314 -4.23 9.62 4.93
C GLY A 314 -3.73 9.38 6.35
N GLU A 315 -3.06 8.27 6.62
CA GLU A 315 -2.42 7.95 7.91
C GLU A 315 -0.94 7.59 7.72
N PRO A 316 -0.10 7.61 8.77
CA PRO A 316 1.24 7.02 8.70
C PRO A 316 1.16 5.54 8.27
N ILE A 317 2.17 5.07 7.55
CA ILE A 317 2.23 3.67 7.13
C ILE A 317 2.19 2.77 8.37
N ARG A 318 1.36 1.73 8.36
CA ARG A 318 1.30 0.77 9.47
C ARG A 318 2.57 -0.09 9.53
N PRO A 319 2.96 -0.61 10.73
CA PRO A 319 4.16 -1.42 10.87
C PRO A 319 4.23 -2.58 9.87
N GLU A 320 3.13 -3.32 9.71
CA GLU A 320 3.02 -4.44 8.75
C GLU A 320 3.09 -3.99 7.29
N GLN A 321 2.91 -2.70 7.00
CA GLN A 321 3.06 -2.12 5.66
C GLN A 321 4.40 -1.42 5.46
N GLY A 322 5.28 -1.44 6.48
CA GLY A 322 6.66 -0.97 6.37
C GLY A 322 6.97 0.35 7.04
N TYR A 323 6.29 0.69 8.15
CA TYR A 323 6.63 1.86 8.96
C TYR A 323 8.12 1.90 9.32
N PRO A 324 8.81 3.08 9.35
CA PRO A 324 8.25 4.41 9.10
C PRO A 324 8.21 4.79 7.62
N ILE A 325 9.01 4.15 6.76
CA ILE A 325 9.05 4.41 5.31
C ILE A 325 9.20 3.13 4.50
N ARG A 326 8.66 3.17 3.31
CA ARG A 326 8.86 2.10 2.33
C ARG A 326 9.23 2.66 0.96
N LEU A 327 9.91 1.86 0.17
CA LEU A 327 10.01 2.08 -1.27
C LEU A 327 8.69 1.66 -1.92
N LEU A 328 8.13 2.53 -2.75
CA LEU A 328 7.04 2.22 -3.65
C LEU A 328 7.53 2.32 -5.10
N VAL A 329 7.31 1.25 -5.86
CA VAL A 329 7.69 1.13 -7.28
C VAL A 329 6.43 0.81 -8.08
N PRO A 330 5.66 1.82 -8.49
CA PRO A 330 4.33 1.64 -9.08
C PRO A 330 4.32 0.70 -10.28
N GLY A 331 3.41 -0.31 -10.25
CA GLY A 331 3.25 -1.28 -11.34
C GLY A 331 4.26 -2.42 -11.37
N PHE A 332 5.33 -2.36 -10.55
CA PHE A 332 6.29 -3.45 -10.40
C PHE A 332 5.79 -4.44 -9.33
N GLU A 333 6.38 -5.63 -9.32
CA GLU A 333 6.04 -6.69 -8.36
C GLU A 333 6.12 -6.22 -6.90
N GLY A 334 5.20 -6.74 -6.07
CA GLY A 334 5.13 -6.41 -4.65
C GLY A 334 6.44 -6.59 -3.90
N THR A 335 7.21 -7.61 -4.27
CA THR A 335 8.54 -7.91 -3.69
C THR A 335 9.57 -6.80 -3.88
N MET A 336 9.42 -5.97 -4.92
CA MET A 336 10.32 -4.83 -5.18
C MET A 336 9.98 -3.58 -4.38
N ASN A 337 8.84 -3.60 -3.70
CA ASN A 337 8.36 -2.49 -2.88
C ASN A 337 8.82 -2.68 -1.43
N ILE A 338 10.08 -2.37 -1.17
CA ILE A 338 10.78 -2.69 0.08
C ILE A 338 10.21 -1.94 1.27
N LYS A 339 9.75 -2.70 2.26
CA LYS A 339 9.29 -2.19 3.55
C LYS A 339 10.46 -1.77 4.43
N ARG A 340 10.24 -0.83 5.36
CA ARG A 340 11.26 -0.38 6.32
C ARG A 340 12.58 -0.02 5.64
N LEU A 341 12.44 0.74 4.54
CA LEU A 341 13.55 1.09 3.66
C LEU A 341 14.68 1.78 4.42
N LYS A 342 15.88 1.21 4.35
CA LYS A 342 17.07 1.71 5.06
C LYS A 342 18.15 2.25 4.12
N THR A 343 18.34 1.57 2.99
CA THR A 343 19.41 1.98 2.08
C THR A 343 18.97 1.95 0.63
N ILE A 344 19.53 2.87 -0.15
CA ILE A 344 19.49 2.88 -1.62
C ILE A 344 20.93 3.05 -2.12
N LYS A 345 21.42 2.06 -2.86
CA LYS A 345 22.74 2.10 -3.50
C LYS A 345 22.59 2.27 -5.01
N ILE A 346 23.22 3.27 -5.57
CA ILE A 346 23.27 3.51 -7.01
C ILE A 346 24.45 2.77 -7.63
N ALA A 347 24.25 2.06 -8.75
CA ALA A 347 25.27 1.20 -9.36
C ALA A 347 25.14 1.14 -10.89
N SER A 348 26.20 0.66 -11.53
CA SER A 348 26.25 0.40 -12.98
C SER A 348 25.66 -0.94 -13.39
N GLU A 349 25.59 -1.91 -12.48
CA GLU A 349 25.16 -3.29 -12.75
C GLU A 349 24.14 -3.77 -11.73
N ALA A 350 23.31 -4.77 -12.11
CA ALA A 350 22.41 -5.45 -11.20
C ALA A 350 23.15 -6.40 -10.26
N THR A 351 22.58 -6.65 -9.08
CA THR A 351 23.14 -7.63 -8.13
C THR A 351 22.99 -9.06 -8.66
N LEU A 352 23.83 -9.98 -8.15
CA LEU A 352 23.75 -11.40 -8.45
C LEU A 352 22.40 -12.00 -7.98
N PHE A 353 21.88 -11.54 -6.86
CA PHE A 353 20.58 -12.00 -6.31
C PHE A 353 19.45 -11.81 -7.31
N HIS A 354 19.40 -10.69 -8.00
CA HIS A 354 18.39 -10.43 -9.03
C HIS A 354 18.47 -11.44 -10.18
N ARG A 355 19.67 -11.91 -10.55
CA ARG A 355 19.86 -12.91 -11.60
C ARG A 355 19.25 -14.27 -11.27
N LEU A 356 19.09 -14.62 -10.00
CA LEU A 356 18.46 -15.88 -9.57
C LEU A 356 16.95 -15.90 -9.81
N TYR A 357 16.33 -14.73 -9.89
CA TYR A 357 14.88 -14.58 -10.14
C TYR A 357 14.56 -14.10 -11.56
N SER A 358 15.57 -14.01 -12.42
CA SER A 358 15.36 -13.70 -13.83
C SER A 358 14.83 -14.93 -14.56
N GLU A 359 13.80 -14.73 -15.39
CA GLU A 359 13.29 -15.78 -16.25
C GLU A 359 14.25 -16.00 -17.41
N MET A 360 14.73 -17.25 -17.55
CA MET A 360 15.49 -17.67 -18.74
C MET A 360 14.50 -18.29 -19.73
N PHE A 361 14.45 -17.79 -20.95
CA PHE A 361 13.72 -18.44 -22.02
C PHE A 361 14.49 -19.67 -22.51
N PRO A 362 13.80 -20.81 -22.78
CA PRO A 362 14.46 -22.07 -23.12
C PRO A 362 15.38 -21.99 -24.35
N ASP A 363 15.04 -21.14 -25.31
CA ASP A 363 15.70 -21.04 -26.61
C ASP A 363 16.66 -19.84 -26.71
N ASP A 364 16.71 -19.00 -25.70
CA ASP A 364 17.54 -17.81 -25.69
C ASP A 364 18.46 -17.82 -24.47
N LYS A 365 19.73 -17.63 -24.67
CA LYS A 365 20.71 -17.44 -23.60
C LYS A 365 20.57 -16.08 -22.92
N THR A 366 19.56 -15.31 -23.31
CA THR A 366 19.27 -13.97 -22.81
C THR A 366 18.41 -14.05 -21.58
N THR A 367 18.87 -13.45 -20.49
CA THR A 367 18.11 -13.30 -19.27
C THR A 367 17.22 -12.04 -19.37
N TRP A 368 15.92 -12.22 -19.32
CA TRP A 368 14.97 -11.11 -19.32
C TRP A 368 14.53 -10.78 -17.90
N PHE A 369 14.52 -9.49 -17.59
CA PHE A 369 13.94 -8.99 -16.35
C PHE A 369 12.52 -8.53 -16.61
N ARG A 370 11.55 -9.24 -16.05
CA ARG A 370 10.16 -8.81 -16.05
C ARG A 370 9.87 -8.09 -14.73
N PHE A 371 9.60 -6.83 -14.77
CA PHE A 371 9.34 -6.02 -13.59
C PHE A 371 7.88 -5.70 -13.40
N GLU A 372 7.19 -5.39 -14.50
CA GLU A 372 5.83 -4.89 -14.50
C GLU A 372 4.82 -6.04 -14.44
N HIS A 373 3.74 -5.83 -13.67
CA HIS A 373 2.59 -6.70 -13.71
C HIS A 373 1.83 -6.52 -15.02
N PRO A 374 1.48 -7.61 -15.72
CA PRO A 374 0.60 -7.55 -16.88
C PRO A 374 -0.82 -7.17 -16.46
N PRO A 375 -1.69 -6.77 -17.42
CA PRO A 375 -3.09 -6.53 -17.13
C PRO A 375 -3.77 -7.73 -16.48
N LYS A 376 -4.56 -7.46 -15.42
CA LYS A 376 -5.40 -8.45 -14.73
C LYS A 376 -6.78 -7.85 -14.49
N SER A 377 -7.82 -8.70 -14.52
CA SER A 377 -9.14 -8.34 -14.07
C SER A 377 -9.82 -9.52 -13.37
N CYS A 378 -10.73 -9.20 -12.47
CA CYS A 378 -11.51 -10.19 -11.78
C CYS A 378 -12.94 -9.66 -11.50
N ILE A 379 -13.94 -10.50 -11.81
CA ILE A 379 -15.31 -10.25 -11.35
C ILE A 379 -15.39 -10.56 -9.85
N LEU A 380 -15.85 -9.59 -9.08
CA LEU A 380 -15.99 -9.69 -7.63
C LEU A 380 -17.42 -10.05 -7.21
N ARG A 381 -18.41 -9.68 -8.04
CA ARG A 381 -19.82 -9.98 -7.84
C ARG A 381 -20.51 -10.19 -9.17
N PRO A 382 -21.15 -11.38 -9.37
CA PRO A 382 -21.05 -12.58 -8.53
C PRO A 382 -19.71 -13.28 -8.71
N SER A 383 -19.17 -13.87 -7.63
CA SER A 383 -17.91 -14.61 -7.63
C SER A 383 -17.97 -15.84 -6.71
N GLY A 384 -16.95 -16.64 -6.69
CA GLY A 384 -16.91 -17.90 -5.93
C GLY A 384 -17.37 -17.75 -4.48
N GLY A 385 -18.16 -18.70 -4.01
CA GLY A 385 -18.76 -18.72 -2.68
C GLY A 385 -20.01 -17.89 -2.52
N GLN A 386 -20.46 -17.16 -3.55
CA GLN A 386 -21.69 -16.39 -3.55
C GLN A 386 -22.83 -17.20 -4.22
N GLN A 387 -24.06 -16.72 -4.09
CA GLN A 387 -25.24 -17.32 -4.68
C GLN A 387 -26.19 -16.25 -5.23
N LEU A 388 -26.64 -16.44 -6.46
CA LEU A 388 -27.75 -15.69 -7.05
C LEU A 388 -29.06 -16.24 -6.47
N ARG A 389 -29.86 -15.38 -5.82
CA ARG A 389 -31.04 -15.82 -5.06
C ARG A 389 -32.31 -15.93 -5.90
N ARG A 390 -32.36 -15.32 -7.10
CA ARG A 390 -33.53 -15.25 -7.98
C ARG A 390 -33.12 -14.93 -9.40
N HIS A 391 -33.95 -15.26 -10.35
CA HIS A 391 -33.80 -14.83 -11.74
C HIS A 391 -33.99 -13.30 -11.87
N GLY A 392 -33.43 -12.72 -12.89
CA GLY A 392 -33.58 -11.31 -13.21
C GLY A 392 -32.27 -10.56 -13.26
N PHE A 393 -32.35 -9.26 -13.00
CA PHE A 393 -31.22 -8.34 -13.15
C PHE A 393 -30.16 -8.50 -12.07
N TYR A 394 -28.92 -8.57 -12.53
CA TYR A 394 -27.69 -8.45 -11.73
C TYR A 394 -26.74 -7.47 -12.37
N GLU A 395 -26.07 -6.70 -11.56
CA GLU A 395 -24.92 -5.90 -11.98
C GLU A 395 -23.65 -6.70 -11.67
N ILE A 396 -23.00 -7.21 -12.71
CA ILE A 396 -21.66 -7.80 -12.59
C ILE A 396 -20.70 -6.67 -12.23
N ARG A 397 -19.93 -6.83 -11.15
CA ARG A 397 -18.95 -5.85 -10.66
C ARG A 397 -17.58 -6.48 -10.55
N GLY A 398 -16.56 -5.71 -10.94
CA GLY A 398 -15.18 -6.19 -10.82
C GLY A 398 -14.16 -5.08 -10.71
N VAL A 399 -12.92 -5.51 -10.66
CA VAL A 399 -11.74 -4.65 -10.70
C VAL A 399 -10.78 -5.13 -11.78
N ALA A 400 -10.03 -4.18 -12.34
CA ALA A 400 -8.96 -4.43 -13.30
C ALA A 400 -7.76 -3.55 -12.94
N TRP A 401 -6.54 -4.02 -13.25
CA TRP A 401 -5.30 -3.27 -13.02
C TRP A 401 -4.21 -3.69 -13.98
N SER A 402 -3.21 -2.84 -14.19
CA SER A 402 -2.01 -3.13 -14.97
C SER A 402 -0.82 -2.33 -14.47
N GLY A 403 0.35 -2.94 -14.44
CA GLY A 403 1.62 -2.25 -14.22
C GLY A 403 2.04 -1.37 -15.40
N GLY A 404 1.49 -1.64 -16.58
CA GLY A 404 1.74 -0.87 -17.81
C GLY A 404 1.08 0.50 -17.83
N GLY A 405 0.05 0.76 -17.00
CA GLY A 405 -0.62 2.06 -16.99
C GLY A 405 -2.10 2.01 -16.64
N LYS A 406 -2.90 2.88 -17.25
CA LYS A 406 -4.35 2.92 -17.07
C LYS A 406 -5.02 1.77 -17.79
N ILE A 407 -6.09 1.22 -17.19
CA ILE A 407 -7.01 0.34 -17.91
C ILE A 407 -7.86 1.19 -18.83
N THR A 408 -7.89 0.82 -20.11
CA THR A 408 -8.64 1.53 -21.15
C THR A 408 -9.86 0.75 -21.64
N LYS A 409 -9.86 -0.57 -21.46
CA LYS A 409 -10.95 -1.45 -21.86
C LYS A 409 -11.12 -2.59 -20.87
N VAL A 410 -12.38 -2.92 -20.55
CA VAL A 410 -12.74 -4.16 -19.87
C VAL A 410 -13.88 -4.81 -20.65
N GLU A 411 -13.77 -6.08 -20.91
CA GLU A 411 -14.79 -6.88 -21.57
C GLU A 411 -15.26 -7.99 -20.63
N VAL A 412 -16.55 -8.29 -20.68
CA VAL A 412 -17.18 -9.37 -19.92
C VAL A 412 -17.81 -10.38 -20.87
N THR A 413 -17.63 -11.64 -20.57
CA THR A 413 -18.38 -12.75 -21.16
C THR A 413 -19.36 -13.31 -20.15
N VAL A 414 -20.53 -13.77 -20.63
CA VAL A 414 -21.55 -14.48 -19.85
C VAL A 414 -21.92 -15.82 -20.51
N ASP A 415 -21.12 -16.28 -21.45
CA ASP A 415 -21.36 -17.48 -22.26
C ASP A 415 -20.12 -18.37 -22.40
N GLY A 416 -19.19 -18.27 -21.46
CA GLY A 416 -17.97 -19.09 -21.44
C GLY A 416 -16.93 -18.69 -22.45
N GLY A 417 -16.84 -17.41 -22.76
CA GLY A 417 -15.83 -16.84 -23.66
C GLY A 417 -16.18 -16.90 -25.15
N LYS A 418 -17.40 -17.33 -25.51
CA LYS A 418 -17.87 -17.36 -26.90
C LYS A 418 -18.06 -15.94 -27.44
N THR A 419 -18.64 -15.06 -26.62
CA THR A 419 -18.77 -13.64 -26.94
C THR A 419 -18.25 -12.77 -25.79
N TRP A 420 -17.75 -11.61 -26.16
CA TRP A 420 -17.23 -10.62 -25.21
C TRP A 420 -17.91 -9.28 -25.50
N LYS A 421 -18.36 -8.60 -24.46
CA LYS A 421 -19.00 -7.28 -24.54
C LYS A 421 -18.31 -6.29 -23.66
N ASP A 422 -18.23 -5.05 -24.08
CA ASP A 422 -17.62 -3.98 -23.31
C ASP A 422 -18.38 -3.74 -22.00
N ALA A 423 -17.64 -3.68 -20.91
CA ALA A 423 -18.12 -3.27 -19.60
C ALA A 423 -17.90 -1.77 -19.40
N GLU A 424 -18.74 -1.15 -18.59
CA GLU A 424 -18.59 0.24 -18.20
C GLU A 424 -17.48 0.38 -17.18
N ILE A 425 -16.46 1.19 -17.50
CA ILE A 425 -15.40 1.56 -16.58
C ILE A 425 -15.89 2.70 -15.69
N GLN A 426 -15.85 2.50 -14.37
CA GLN A 426 -16.21 3.51 -13.40
C GLN A 426 -15.00 4.38 -13.03
N GLY A 427 -15.10 5.69 -13.30
CA GLY A 427 -14.05 6.64 -12.92
C GLY A 427 -14.03 6.94 -11.39
N PRO A 428 -12.93 7.53 -10.90
CA PRO A 428 -11.73 7.92 -11.65
C PRO A 428 -10.83 6.73 -12.01
N VAL A 429 -10.13 6.82 -13.15
CA VAL A 429 -9.16 5.82 -13.62
C VAL A 429 -7.75 6.36 -13.40
N TYR A 430 -7.02 5.74 -12.50
CA TYR A 430 -5.62 6.08 -12.20
C TYR A 430 -4.67 5.11 -12.91
N SER A 431 -3.50 5.61 -13.31
CA SER A 431 -2.42 4.77 -13.85
C SER A 431 -1.84 3.87 -12.75
N LYS A 432 -1.65 2.59 -13.06
CA LYS A 432 -1.05 1.61 -12.15
C LYS A 432 -1.84 1.50 -10.83
N ALA A 433 -3.19 1.50 -10.95
CA ALA A 433 -4.11 1.41 -9.81
C ALA A 433 -5.30 0.51 -10.16
N HIS A 434 -6.07 0.13 -9.14
CA HIS A 434 -7.33 -0.57 -9.36
C HIS A 434 -8.31 0.32 -10.13
N THR A 435 -8.98 -0.26 -11.12
CA THR A 435 -10.04 0.36 -11.92
C THR A 435 -11.30 -0.46 -11.76
N ARG A 436 -12.39 0.17 -11.35
CA ARG A 436 -13.70 -0.49 -11.21
C ARG A 436 -14.37 -0.60 -12.55
N PHE A 437 -15.11 -1.71 -12.74
CA PHE A 437 -16.01 -1.86 -13.88
C PHE A 437 -17.33 -2.49 -13.44
N VAL A 438 -18.37 -2.22 -14.22
CA VAL A 438 -19.69 -2.80 -14.07
C VAL A 438 -20.24 -3.27 -15.42
N PHE A 439 -21.09 -4.31 -15.38
CA PHE A 439 -21.74 -4.83 -16.56
C PHE A 439 -23.18 -5.27 -16.23
N PRO A 440 -24.21 -4.69 -16.85
CA PRO A 440 -25.59 -5.07 -16.64
C PRO A 440 -25.87 -6.46 -17.24
N TRP A 441 -26.49 -7.34 -16.47
CA TRP A 441 -26.79 -8.69 -16.90
C TRP A 441 -28.11 -9.20 -16.33
N ASN A 442 -28.90 -9.90 -17.17
CA ASN A 442 -30.09 -10.61 -16.76
C ASN A 442 -29.82 -12.11 -16.77
N TRP A 443 -29.92 -12.74 -15.60
CA TRP A 443 -29.79 -14.17 -15.46
C TRP A 443 -31.17 -14.82 -15.39
N ASN A 444 -31.42 -15.86 -16.24
CA ASN A 444 -32.73 -16.50 -16.36
C ASN A 444 -32.73 -17.94 -15.79
N GLY A 445 -31.72 -18.30 -14.97
CA GLY A 445 -31.61 -19.62 -14.34
C GLY A 445 -30.86 -20.65 -15.17
N GLU A 446 -30.26 -20.25 -16.28
CA GLU A 446 -29.38 -21.14 -17.05
C GLU A 446 -28.01 -21.35 -16.38
N GLU A 447 -27.40 -22.51 -16.61
CA GLU A 447 -26.02 -22.73 -16.26
C GLU A 447 -25.14 -21.88 -17.20
N VAL A 448 -24.31 -21.02 -16.62
CA VAL A 448 -23.45 -20.12 -17.38
C VAL A 448 -22.04 -20.01 -16.80
N MET A 449 -21.12 -19.54 -17.62
CA MET A 449 -19.78 -19.19 -17.20
C MET A 449 -19.51 -17.72 -17.52
N ILE A 450 -19.15 -16.94 -16.51
CA ILE A 450 -18.83 -15.53 -16.63
C ILE A 450 -17.35 -15.29 -16.37
N ALA A 451 -16.76 -14.35 -17.08
CA ALA A 451 -15.39 -13.88 -16.84
C ALA A 451 -15.21 -12.44 -17.34
N SER A 452 -14.15 -11.80 -16.89
CA SER A 452 -13.69 -10.51 -17.42
C SER A 452 -12.28 -10.62 -17.98
N ARG A 453 -11.97 -9.75 -18.94
CA ARG A 453 -10.60 -9.49 -19.40
C ARG A 453 -10.42 -8.00 -19.60
N CYS A 454 -9.18 -7.51 -19.52
CA CYS A 454 -8.90 -6.09 -19.66
C CYS A 454 -7.72 -5.82 -20.59
N THR A 455 -7.66 -4.57 -21.07
CA THR A 455 -6.56 -4.02 -21.88
C THR A 455 -6.13 -2.70 -21.27
N ASP A 456 -4.82 -2.45 -21.22
CA ASP A 456 -4.26 -1.20 -20.73
C ASP A 456 -3.98 -0.19 -21.86
N GLU A 457 -3.54 1.00 -21.49
CA GLU A 457 -3.24 2.10 -22.42
C GLU A 457 -2.06 1.84 -23.35
N ARG A 458 -1.24 0.82 -23.09
CA ARG A 458 -0.17 0.37 -23.99
C ARG A 458 -0.63 -0.71 -24.96
N GLY A 459 -1.89 -1.13 -24.88
CA GLY A 459 -2.47 -2.20 -25.70
C GLY A 459 -2.16 -3.61 -25.20
N SER A 460 -1.52 -3.76 -24.02
CA SER A 460 -1.34 -5.06 -23.39
C SER A 460 -2.68 -5.57 -22.87
N TYR A 461 -2.94 -6.87 -22.99
CA TYR A 461 -4.22 -7.48 -22.63
C TYR A 461 -4.07 -8.80 -21.90
N GLN A 462 -5.13 -9.29 -21.26
CA GLN A 462 -5.18 -10.61 -20.65
C GLN A 462 -5.33 -11.71 -21.72
N PRO A 463 -4.36 -12.64 -21.81
CA PRO A 463 -4.42 -13.74 -22.76
C PRO A 463 -5.39 -14.82 -22.31
N THR A 464 -5.97 -15.58 -23.24
CA THR A 464 -6.63 -16.86 -22.92
C THR A 464 -5.62 -17.87 -22.38
N THR A 465 -6.10 -18.96 -21.75
CA THR A 465 -5.22 -20.03 -21.26
C THR A 465 -4.31 -20.59 -22.37
N ALA A 466 -4.87 -20.77 -23.59
CA ALA A 466 -4.10 -21.25 -24.74
C ALA A 466 -3.02 -20.26 -25.20
N GLN A 467 -3.34 -18.98 -25.22
CA GLN A 467 -2.39 -17.92 -25.59
C GLN A 467 -1.27 -17.82 -24.54
N PHE A 468 -1.62 -17.89 -23.25
CA PHE A 468 -0.65 -17.89 -22.15
C PHE A 468 0.29 -19.10 -22.24
N ALA A 469 -0.27 -20.31 -22.42
CA ALA A 469 0.52 -21.52 -22.60
C ALA A 469 1.52 -21.39 -23.75
N LYS A 470 1.05 -20.93 -24.91
CA LYS A 470 1.91 -20.68 -26.08
C LYS A 470 3.02 -19.66 -25.79
N PHE A 471 2.71 -18.59 -25.06
CA PHE A 471 3.68 -17.58 -24.67
C PHE A 471 4.77 -18.15 -23.73
N GLU A 472 4.38 -19.03 -22.79
CA GLU A 472 5.31 -19.71 -21.88
C GLU A 472 6.03 -20.93 -22.53
N GLY A 473 5.80 -21.20 -23.82
CA GLY A 473 6.38 -22.35 -24.50
C GLY A 473 5.83 -23.71 -24.02
N LEU A 474 4.59 -23.73 -23.53
CA LEU A 474 3.92 -24.89 -22.92
C LEU A 474 2.64 -25.26 -23.69
N ASP A 475 2.14 -26.45 -23.43
CA ASP A 475 0.76 -26.83 -23.75
C ASP A 475 -0.20 -26.45 -22.61
N VAL A 476 -1.50 -26.45 -22.88
CA VAL A 476 -2.54 -26.04 -21.92
C VAL A 476 -2.57 -26.94 -20.67
N GLU A 477 -2.32 -28.23 -20.82
CA GLU A 477 -2.32 -29.17 -19.69
C GLU A 477 -1.15 -28.92 -18.75
N SER A 478 0.00 -28.52 -19.30
CA SER A 478 1.20 -28.19 -18.54
C SER A 478 1.06 -26.87 -17.74
N VAL A 479 0.11 -26.02 -18.09
CA VAL A 479 -0.20 -24.79 -17.33
C VAL A 479 -1.01 -25.11 -16.07
N LYS A 480 -1.84 -26.15 -16.10
CA LYS A 480 -2.77 -26.48 -15.02
C LYS A 480 -2.01 -26.88 -13.74
N GLY A 481 -2.34 -26.20 -12.64
CA GLY A 481 -1.75 -26.48 -11.32
C GLY A 481 -0.28 -26.09 -11.16
N ARG A 482 0.34 -25.51 -12.18
CA ARG A 482 1.70 -25.00 -12.10
C ARG A 482 1.73 -23.58 -11.54
N GLY A 483 2.73 -23.28 -10.73
CA GLY A 483 2.99 -21.91 -10.26
C GLY A 483 3.65 -21.09 -11.35
N PHE A 484 3.10 -19.90 -11.61
CA PHE A 484 3.68 -18.91 -12.49
C PHE A 484 3.76 -17.56 -11.77
N SER A 485 4.85 -16.88 -11.94
CA SER A 485 4.92 -15.47 -11.58
C SER A 485 4.05 -14.67 -12.56
N ARG A 486 3.31 -13.70 -12.01
CA ARG A 486 2.50 -12.77 -12.82
C ARG A 486 1.43 -13.44 -13.73
N PHE A 487 0.90 -14.58 -13.29
CA PHE A 487 -0.20 -15.25 -13.98
C PHE A 487 -1.39 -14.29 -14.17
N ASN A 488 -1.86 -14.14 -15.42
CA ASN A 488 -2.88 -13.15 -15.78
C ASN A 488 -3.97 -13.66 -16.72
N VAL A 489 -4.18 -14.95 -16.77
CA VAL A 489 -5.32 -15.53 -17.51
C VAL A 489 -6.63 -15.07 -16.86
N PRO A 490 -7.71 -14.78 -17.63
CA PRO A 490 -9.02 -14.45 -17.08
C PRO A 490 -9.50 -15.49 -16.05
N GLN A 491 -10.12 -15.02 -14.97
CA GLN A 491 -10.69 -15.85 -13.93
C GLN A 491 -12.17 -16.10 -14.22
N PRO A 492 -12.58 -17.31 -14.63
CA PRO A 492 -13.98 -17.60 -14.85
C PRO A 492 -14.69 -18.09 -13.58
N TRP A 493 -15.97 -17.74 -13.52
CA TRP A 493 -16.90 -18.21 -12.50
C TRP A 493 -18.02 -18.99 -13.16
N LYS A 494 -18.25 -20.22 -12.73
CA LYS A 494 -19.38 -21.03 -13.14
C LYS A 494 -20.57 -20.76 -12.22
N ILE A 495 -21.73 -20.50 -12.80
CA ILE A 495 -23.01 -20.34 -12.09
C ILE A 495 -23.92 -21.49 -12.52
N ASP A 496 -24.34 -22.31 -11.57
CA ASP A 496 -25.26 -23.40 -11.82
C ASP A 496 -26.73 -22.91 -11.86
N ARG A 497 -27.65 -23.83 -12.15
CA ARG A 497 -29.10 -23.49 -12.26
C ARG A 497 -29.73 -23.06 -10.93
N GLU A 498 -29.15 -23.44 -9.82
CA GLU A 498 -29.53 -23.02 -8.48
C GLU A 498 -28.92 -21.68 -8.08
N GLY A 499 -28.09 -21.09 -8.95
CA GLY A 499 -27.44 -19.80 -8.75
C GLY A 499 -26.15 -19.86 -7.92
N LYS A 500 -25.65 -21.04 -7.59
CA LYS A 500 -24.40 -21.19 -6.85
C LYS A 500 -23.23 -20.85 -7.75
N VAL A 501 -22.32 -20.00 -7.24
CA VAL A 501 -21.13 -19.56 -7.98
C VAL A 501 -19.90 -20.32 -7.52
N THR A 502 -19.18 -20.92 -8.46
CA THR A 502 -17.99 -21.70 -8.21
C THR A 502 -16.81 -21.26 -9.08
N ASN A 503 -15.60 -21.50 -8.60
CA ASN A 503 -14.39 -21.28 -9.36
C ASN A 503 -14.29 -22.27 -10.53
N ALA A 504 -14.00 -21.75 -11.72
CA ALA A 504 -13.90 -22.52 -12.98
C ALA A 504 -12.61 -22.19 -13.74
N ILE A 505 -11.52 -22.00 -13.02
CA ILE A 505 -10.20 -21.65 -13.59
C ILE A 505 -9.83 -22.61 -14.75
N TYR A 506 -9.19 -22.10 -15.78
CA TYR A 506 -8.80 -22.77 -17.05
C TYR A 506 -9.94 -23.08 -18.02
N SER A 507 -11.16 -22.68 -17.75
CA SER A 507 -12.29 -22.99 -18.63
C SER A 507 -12.46 -22.00 -19.79
N ILE A 508 -11.60 -20.95 -19.88
CA ILE A 508 -11.62 -19.93 -20.94
C ILE A 508 -10.22 -19.71 -21.50
#